data_b6af30f735cb1bb961adafd2f4f0a5ca
#
_entry.id   b6af30f735cb1bb961adafd2f4f0a5ca
#
_cell.length_a   1.000
_cell.length_b   1.000
_cell.length_c   1.000
_cell.angle_alpha   90.00
_cell.angle_beta   90.00
_cell.angle_gamma   90.00
#
_symmetry.space_group_name_H-M   'P 1'
#
loop_
_entity.id
_entity.type
_entity.pdbx_description
1 polymer ?
#
loop_
_entity_poly.entity_id
_entity_poly.type
_entity_poly.pdbx_seq_one_letter_code
_entity_poly.pdbx_strand_id
1 'polypeptide(L)'
;MLFRSDDFAHMKEKAQEKAFPFPYCFDESQEIAKTYGALCTPHCFVFGPERTLKYKGRVDDNWKNPDQVTEHNLADACHALVDGKEPPTHEANAIGCSIKWKEEVQV
;
A
#
# COMPACT_ATOMS: atom_id res chain seq x y z
N MET A 1 -13.76 3.91 -18.47
CA MET A 1 -12.86 5.06 -18.60
C MET A 1 -11.69 4.90 -17.65
N LEU A 2 -10.51 5.06 -18.15
CA LEU A 2 -9.31 4.99 -17.30
C LEU A 2 -9.04 6.35 -16.69
N PHE A 3 -8.90 6.39 -15.37
CA PHE A 3 -8.41 7.58 -14.70
C PHE A 3 -6.93 7.74 -14.96
N ARG A 4 -6.54 8.94 -15.36
CA ARG A 4 -5.14 9.25 -15.67
C ARG A 4 -4.39 9.83 -14.45
N SER A 5 -5.06 9.92 -13.30
CA SER A 5 -4.45 10.49 -12.09
C SER A 5 -3.28 9.66 -11.56
N ASP A 6 -3.22 8.38 -11.90
CA ASP A 6 -2.14 7.47 -11.47
C ASP A 6 -1.12 7.19 -12.56
N ASP A 7 -1.13 7.89 -13.68
CA ASP A 7 -0.06 7.73 -14.67
C ASP A 7 1.25 8.33 -14.13
N PHE A 8 2.35 8.00 -14.77
CA PHE A 8 3.67 8.41 -14.32
C PHE A 8 3.82 9.93 -14.24
N ALA A 9 3.26 10.64 -15.20
CA ALA A 9 3.34 12.10 -15.22
C ALA A 9 2.63 12.73 -14.01
N HIS A 10 1.43 12.25 -13.72
CA HIS A 10 0.67 12.72 -12.55
C HIS A 10 1.33 12.32 -11.23
N MET A 11 1.94 11.13 -11.17
CA MET A 11 2.70 10.70 -10.00
C MET A 11 3.87 11.63 -9.73
N LYS A 12 4.60 12.04 -10.78
CA LYS A 12 5.72 12.98 -10.63
C LYS A 12 5.24 14.33 -10.11
N GLU A 13 4.14 14.84 -10.64
CA GLU A 13 3.55 16.10 -10.18
C GLU A 13 3.15 16.01 -8.71
N LYS A 14 2.52 14.91 -8.32
CA LYS A 14 2.08 14.70 -6.95
C LYS A 14 3.26 14.64 -5.99
N ALA A 15 4.31 13.93 -6.36
CA ALA A 15 5.51 13.83 -5.53
C ALA A 15 6.17 15.19 -5.34
N GLN A 16 6.22 16.02 -6.38
CA GLN A 16 6.75 17.37 -6.30
C GLN A 16 5.87 18.28 -5.45
N GLU A 17 4.56 18.24 -5.70
CA GLU A 17 3.58 19.06 -4.99
C GLU A 17 3.61 18.80 -3.48
N LYS A 18 3.66 17.53 -3.10
CA LYS A 18 3.65 17.12 -1.69
C LYS A 18 5.04 17.02 -1.07
N ALA A 19 6.09 17.17 -1.87
CA ALA A 19 7.48 17.06 -1.41
C ALA A 19 7.71 15.78 -0.60
N PHE A 20 7.33 14.63 -1.16
CA PHE A 20 7.43 13.35 -0.46
C PHE A 20 8.86 13.07 -0.01
N PRO A 21 9.09 12.79 1.28
CA PRO A 21 10.43 12.48 1.80
C PRO A 21 10.85 11.03 1.60
N PHE A 22 10.12 10.27 0.81
CA PHE A 22 10.36 8.85 0.56
C PHE A 22 10.31 8.58 -0.94
N PRO A 23 10.90 7.45 -1.42
CA PRO A 23 10.78 7.07 -2.82
C PRO A 23 9.32 6.85 -3.22
N TYR A 24 8.95 7.39 -4.37
CA TYR A 24 7.62 7.21 -4.93
C TYR A 24 7.78 6.57 -6.30
N CYS A 25 7.54 5.28 -6.37
CA CYS A 25 7.91 4.46 -7.52
C CYS A 25 6.71 4.10 -8.37
N PHE A 26 6.95 3.92 -9.67
CA PHE A 26 5.93 3.49 -10.62
C PHE A 26 6.22 2.05 -11.04
N ASP A 27 5.35 1.13 -10.67
CA ASP A 27 5.45 -0.29 -11.02
C ASP A 27 4.78 -0.53 -12.37
N GLU A 28 5.44 -0.08 -13.45
CA GLU A 28 4.85 -0.08 -14.78
C GLU A 28 4.40 -1.45 -15.24
N SER A 29 5.24 -2.48 -15.03
CA SER A 29 4.93 -3.86 -15.42
C SER A 29 3.96 -4.56 -14.49
N GLN A 30 3.75 -4.00 -13.30
CA GLN A 30 2.98 -4.60 -12.23
C GLN A 30 3.60 -5.88 -11.64
N GLU A 31 4.85 -6.14 -11.95
CA GLU A 31 5.55 -7.33 -11.44
C GLU A 31 5.78 -7.27 -9.93
N ILE A 32 6.10 -6.10 -9.39
CA ILE A 32 6.32 -5.95 -7.95
C ILE A 32 5.03 -6.20 -7.20
N ALA A 33 3.93 -5.60 -7.65
CA ALA A 33 2.63 -5.82 -7.03
C ALA A 33 2.22 -7.29 -7.06
N LYS A 34 2.46 -7.97 -8.19
CA LYS A 34 2.17 -9.40 -8.30
C LYS A 34 3.05 -10.24 -7.38
N THR A 35 4.33 -9.93 -7.32
CA THR A 35 5.29 -10.65 -6.47
C THR A 35 4.91 -10.56 -5.00
N TYR A 36 4.44 -9.39 -4.56
CA TYR A 36 4.00 -9.19 -3.18
C TYR A 36 2.64 -9.83 -2.90
N GLY A 37 1.90 -10.18 -3.93
CA GLY A 37 0.55 -10.72 -3.77
C GLY A 37 -0.49 -9.65 -3.48
N ALA A 38 -0.27 -8.44 -3.98
CA ALA A 38 -1.22 -7.35 -3.80
C ALA A 38 -2.54 -7.67 -4.51
N LEU A 39 -3.67 -7.35 -3.85
CA LEU A 39 -5.01 -7.68 -4.34
C LEU A 39 -5.84 -6.43 -4.63
N CYS A 40 -5.55 -5.36 -3.95
CA CYS A 40 -6.33 -4.13 -4.04
C CYS A 40 -5.47 -2.91 -3.74
N THR A 41 -6.04 -1.74 -3.82
CA THR A 41 -5.37 -0.49 -3.47
C THR A 41 -6.24 0.31 -2.50
N PRO A 42 -5.67 0.76 -1.37
CA PRO A 42 -4.31 0.51 -0.93
C PRO A 42 -4.13 -0.90 -0.34
N HIS A 43 -2.97 -1.47 -0.52
CA HIS A 43 -2.59 -2.74 0.10
C HIS A 43 -1.19 -2.54 0.67
N CYS A 44 -1.05 -2.63 1.98
CA CYS A 44 0.18 -2.29 2.68
C CYS A 44 0.98 -3.52 3.02
N PHE A 45 2.30 -3.39 2.89
CA PHE A 45 3.25 -4.45 3.24
C PHE A 45 4.37 -3.82 4.05
N VAL A 46 4.52 -4.25 5.30
CA VAL A 46 5.52 -3.68 6.21
C VAL A 46 6.54 -4.75 6.55
N PHE A 47 7.80 -4.40 6.38
CA PHE A 47 8.92 -5.31 6.62
C PHE A 47 9.72 -4.83 7.83
N GLY A 48 10.18 -5.78 8.62
CA GLY A 48 11.06 -5.50 9.75
C GLY A 48 12.51 -5.29 9.31
N PRO A 49 13.41 -5.04 10.28
CA PRO A 49 14.82 -4.75 9.97
C PRO A 49 15.54 -5.92 9.31
N GLU A 50 15.05 -7.13 9.45
CA GLU A 50 15.61 -8.32 8.81
C GLU A 50 15.02 -8.58 7.43
N ARG A 51 14.21 -7.64 6.91
CA ARG A 51 13.53 -7.75 5.62
C ARG A 51 12.50 -8.88 5.57
N THR A 52 11.97 -9.26 6.72
CA THR A 52 10.85 -10.20 6.81
C THR A 52 9.54 -9.45 6.88
N LEU A 53 8.52 -10.00 6.23
CA LEU A 53 7.19 -9.40 6.24
C LEU A 53 6.59 -9.47 7.65
N LYS A 54 6.23 -8.32 8.20
CA LYS A 54 5.68 -8.22 9.55
C LYS A 54 4.21 -7.86 9.57
N TYR A 55 3.73 -7.16 8.55
CA TYR A 55 2.32 -6.82 8.44
C TYR A 55 1.94 -6.69 6.99
N LYS A 56 0.76 -7.19 6.63
CA LYS A 56 0.15 -6.92 5.33
C LYS A 56 -1.35 -6.69 5.50
N GLY A 57 -1.88 -5.79 4.70
CA GLY A 57 -3.30 -5.54 4.70
C GLY A 57 -3.66 -4.08 4.57
N ARG A 58 -4.70 -3.69 5.27
CA ARG A 58 -5.31 -2.36 5.18
C ARG A 58 -4.56 -1.29 5.95
N VAL A 59 -4.79 -0.05 5.57
CA VAL A 59 -4.28 1.10 6.32
C VAL A 59 -4.99 1.20 7.68
N ASP A 60 -6.32 1.16 7.65
CA ASP A 60 -7.16 1.21 8.84
C ASP A 60 -8.51 0.53 8.54
N ASP A 61 -9.42 0.58 9.49
CA ASP A 61 -10.72 -0.10 9.38
C ASP A 61 -11.82 0.76 8.74
N ASN A 62 -11.52 1.98 8.32
CA ASN A 62 -12.53 2.82 7.67
C ASN A 62 -11.95 3.81 6.68
N TRP A 63 -11.82 3.38 5.43
CA TRP A 63 -11.27 4.24 4.38
C TRP A 63 -12.23 5.36 3.94
N LYS A 64 -13.53 5.21 4.23
CA LYS A 64 -14.54 6.20 3.83
C LYS A 64 -14.64 7.36 4.80
N ASN A 65 -14.49 7.09 6.08
CA ASN A 65 -14.77 8.05 7.15
C ASN A 65 -13.63 8.07 8.16
N PRO A 66 -12.65 8.98 8.01
CA PRO A 66 -11.53 9.05 8.94
C PRO A 66 -11.95 9.23 10.39
N ASP A 67 -13.06 9.93 10.63
CA ASP A 67 -13.56 10.18 11.99
C ASP A 67 -14.12 8.92 12.66
N GLN A 68 -14.37 7.88 11.89
CA GLN A 68 -14.93 6.62 12.41
C GLN A 68 -13.91 5.50 12.46
N VAL A 69 -12.63 5.80 12.22
CA VAL A 69 -11.57 4.81 12.34
C VAL A 69 -11.42 4.40 13.80
N THR A 70 -11.46 3.10 14.06
CA THR A 70 -11.25 2.54 15.40
C THR A 70 -9.97 1.73 15.48
N GLU A 71 -9.49 1.18 14.36
CA GLU A 71 -8.26 0.40 14.29
C GLU A 71 -7.31 1.02 13.28
N HIS A 72 -6.12 1.39 13.74
CA HIS A 72 -5.07 1.97 12.93
C HIS A 72 -4.00 0.92 12.63
N ASN A 73 -4.36 -0.08 11.83
CA ASN A 73 -3.55 -1.29 11.64
C ASN A 73 -2.14 -1.01 11.13
N LEU A 74 -2.03 -0.16 10.10
CA LEU A 74 -0.72 0.18 9.53
C LEU A 74 0.12 0.98 10.53
N ALA A 75 -0.46 2.01 11.14
CA ALA A 75 0.25 2.85 12.10
C ALA A 75 0.71 2.04 13.30
N ASP A 76 -0.14 1.16 13.82
CA ASP A 76 0.20 0.31 14.96
C ASP A 76 1.33 -0.64 14.63
N ALA A 77 1.34 -1.21 13.43
CA ALA A 77 2.42 -2.07 12.99
C ALA A 77 3.75 -1.31 12.91
N CYS A 78 3.73 -0.12 12.31
CA CYS A 78 4.93 0.70 12.19
C CYS A 78 5.45 1.14 13.54
N HIS A 79 4.57 1.57 14.43
CA HIS A 79 4.97 1.99 15.78
C HIS A 79 5.58 0.84 16.58
N ALA A 80 4.98 -0.36 16.49
CA ALA A 80 5.51 -1.53 17.16
C ALA A 80 6.92 -1.86 16.68
N LEU A 81 7.14 -1.83 15.38
CA LEU A 81 8.45 -2.14 14.81
C LEU A 81 9.51 -1.11 15.18
N VAL A 82 9.15 0.18 15.22
CA VAL A 82 10.06 1.23 15.66
C VAL A 82 10.47 1.01 17.11
N ASP A 83 9.57 0.50 17.94
CA ASP A 83 9.84 0.20 19.35
C ASP A 83 10.51 -1.17 19.54
N GLY A 84 10.84 -1.87 18.47
CA GLY A 84 11.46 -3.18 18.55
C GLY A 84 10.53 -4.30 18.98
N LYS A 85 9.23 -4.10 18.77
CA LYS A 85 8.20 -5.06 19.16
C LYS A 85 7.52 -5.66 17.94
N GLU A 86 6.83 -6.78 18.13
CA GLU A 86 6.00 -7.37 17.10
C GLU A 86 4.71 -6.57 16.92
N PRO A 87 4.21 -6.43 15.70
CA PRO A 87 2.91 -5.80 15.48
C PRO A 87 1.79 -6.52 16.25
N PRO A 88 0.80 -5.80 16.75
CA PRO A 88 -0.35 -6.44 17.43
C PRO A 88 -1.13 -7.35 16.48
N THR A 89 -1.10 -7.06 15.19
CA THR A 89 -1.72 -7.87 14.14
C THR A 89 -0.76 -7.97 12.98
N HIS A 90 -0.55 -9.17 12.43
CA HIS A 90 0.33 -9.37 11.29
C HIS A 90 -0.39 -9.28 9.95
N GLU A 91 -1.70 -9.41 9.95
CA GLU A 91 -2.51 -9.34 8.75
C GLU A 91 -3.91 -8.85 9.08
N ALA A 92 -4.39 -7.91 8.28
CA ALA A 92 -5.78 -7.46 8.32
C ALA A 92 -6.27 -7.33 6.88
N ASN A 93 -7.49 -7.78 6.62
CA ASN A 93 -8.02 -7.79 5.26
C ASN A 93 -7.91 -6.43 4.60
N ALA A 94 -7.24 -6.38 3.47
CA ALA A 94 -7.14 -5.17 2.70
C ALA A 94 -8.51 -4.81 2.12
N ILE A 95 -8.88 -3.55 2.26
CA ILE A 95 -10.15 -3.03 1.76
C ILE A 95 -9.84 -1.89 0.81
N GLY A 96 -10.37 -1.96 -0.39
CA GLY A 96 -10.14 -0.93 -1.39
C GLY A 96 -10.55 -1.40 -2.77
N CYS A 97 -10.17 -0.62 -3.76
CA CYS A 97 -10.47 -0.95 -5.15
C CYS A 97 -9.57 -2.08 -5.62
N SER A 98 -10.13 -3.05 -6.33
CA SER A 98 -9.35 -4.13 -6.90
C SER A 98 -8.30 -3.57 -7.87
N ILE A 99 -7.15 -4.23 -7.93
CA ILE A 99 -6.10 -3.83 -8.86
C ILE A 99 -6.55 -4.16 -10.28
N LYS A 100 -6.38 -3.20 -11.17
CA LYS A 100 -6.66 -3.39 -12.59
C LYS A 100 -5.37 -3.84 -13.24
N TRP A 101 -5.22 -5.15 -13.38
CA TRP A 101 -4.03 -5.74 -13.98
C TRP A 101 -3.99 -5.44 -15.47
N LYS A 102 -2.79 -5.18 -15.98
CA LYS A 102 -2.62 -5.08 -17.41
C LYS A 102 -2.94 -6.42 -18.02
N GLU A 103 -3.70 -6.41 -19.11
CA GLU A 103 -4.01 -7.63 -19.80
C GLU A 103 -2.76 -8.21 -20.42
N GLU A 104 -2.52 -9.49 -20.15
CA GLU A 104 -1.51 -10.21 -20.89
C GLU A 104 -2.08 -10.52 -22.26
N VAL A 105 -1.28 -10.24 -23.28
CA VAL A 105 -1.69 -10.59 -24.63
C VAL A 105 -1.74 -12.11 -24.71
N GLN A 106 -2.93 -12.62 -24.84
CA GLN A 106 -3.16 -14.05 -25.05
C GLN A 106 -2.92 -14.35 -26.51
N VAL A 107 -1.92 -15.12 -26.77
CA VAL A 107 -1.58 -15.49 -28.14
C VAL A 107 -2.03 -16.92 -28.41
#